data_3d84840ce49bbca3249380da6643e7d0
#
_entry.id   3d84840ce49bbca3249380da6643e7d0
#
_cell.length_a   1.000
_cell.length_b   1.000
_cell.length_c   1.000
_cell.angle_alpha   90.00
_cell.angle_beta   90.00
_cell.angle_gamma   90.00
#
_symmetry.space_group_name_H-M   'P 1'
#
loop_
_entity.id
_entity.type
_entity.pdbx_description
1 polymer ?
#
loop_
_entity_poly.entity_id
_entity_poly.type
_entity_poly.pdbx_seq_one_letter_code
_entity_poly.pdbx_strand_id
1 'polypeptide(L)'
;FEGMLKRVWKDVLDHDLPTPFPRMPYHEAMDRFGVDKPDTRFALELVDFTETFKTSSFKVFAATAISENGAVKALNAKGLADITQGELASLEEIAKSLGARGLAYIKIEKGEWKSPIVKFFSEAERAELQQRLGIGEGDIIFFAAAPWERGCAILGRIRLEAAQLLVKRGKLTIPADQWNFLWVVDFPLMSYDEERGGYAATHHPFTSPAPEDAALLDSDPKAVRGQHYDVVLNGMELGGGSIRIHQPELQKKVFEDVLKIPADVVESRFGYMLRAFRYGAPPHGGIAFGLDRMVALLCGTTSIRDVIAFPKTQKAQDLMAASPTPVTPKQLRDLHIQTVVPEE
;
A
#
# COMPACT_ATOMS: atom_id res chain seq x y z
N PHE A 1 -1.45 -23.00 1.34
CA PHE A 1 -1.99 -22.13 0.29
C PHE A 1 -1.12 -22.07 -0.95
N GLU A 2 0.21 -22.03 -0.84
CA GLU A 2 1.11 -22.04 -2.00
C GLU A 2 0.88 -23.26 -2.91
N GLY A 3 0.68 -24.47 -2.32
CA GLY A 3 0.35 -25.67 -3.08
C GLY A 3 -0.97 -25.58 -3.84
N MET A 4 -1.97 -24.87 -3.28
CA MET A 4 -3.25 -24.58 -3.97
C MET A 4 -3.00 -23.67 -5.17
N LEU A 5 -2.29 -22.55 -4.98
CA LEU A 5 -1.98 -21.60 -6.05
C LEU A 5 -1.13 -22.26 -7.15
N LYS A 6 -0.11 -23.03 -6.76
CA LYS A 6 0.70 -23.81 -7.71
C LYS A 6 -0.17 -24.75 -8.56
N ARG A 7 -1.14 -25.44 -7.94
CA ARG A 7 -2.06 -26.32 -8.64
C ARG A 7 -2.96 -25.56 -9.61
N VAL A 8 -3.51 -24.43 -9.19
CA VAL A 8 -4.38 -23.59 -10.05
C VAL A 8 -3.62 -23.10 -11.28
N TRP A 9 -2.40 -22.56 -11.10
CA TRP A 9 -1.58 -22.09 -12.23
C TRP A 9 -1.17 -23.21 -13.17
N LYS A 10 -0.84 -24.38 -12.61
CA LYS A 10 -0.51 -25.55 -13.43
C LYS A 10 -1.70 -26.04 -14.25
N ASP A 11 -2.86 -26.18 -13.62
CA ASP A 11 -4.04 -26.77 -14.29
C ASP A 11 -4.68 -25.80 -15.30
N VAL A 12 -4.60 -24.49 -15.08
CA VAL A 12 -5.27 -23.49 -15.94
C VAL A 12 -4.35 -22.94 -17.02
N LEU A 13 -3.07 -22.68 -16.68
CA LEU A 13 -2.12 -22.03 -17.58
C LEU A 13 -0.96 -22.94 -18.03
N ASP A 14 -0.92 -24.19 -17.55
CA ASP A 14 0.21 -25.13 -17.69
C ASP A 14 1.54 -24.49 -17.20
N HIS A 15 1.47 -23.61 -16.18
CA HIS A 15 2.62 -22.89 -15.63
C HIS A 15 3.01 -23.45 -14.25
N ASP A 16 4.29 -23.79 -14.09
CA ASP A 16 4.82 -24.28 -12.82
C ASP A 16 5.34 -23.11 -11.97
N LEU A 17 4.68 -22.84 -10.82
CA LEU A 17 5.11 -21.83 -9.87
C LEU A 17 6.24 -22.38 -8.98
N PRO A 18 7.34 -21.62 -8.81
CA PRO A 18 8.36 -21.94 -7.81
C PRO A 18 7.81 -21.76 -6.40
N THR A 19 8.09 -22.70 -5.51
CA THR A 19 7.75 -22.62 -4.08
C THR A 19 8.97 -22.98 -3.23
N PRO A 20 9.13 -22.43 -2.00
CA PRO A 20 8.22 -21.48 -1.34
C PRO A 20 8.25 -20.08 -1.97
N PHE A 21 7.14 -19.35 -1.86
CA PHE A 21 7.10 -17.94 -2.28
C PHE A 21 8.01 -17.08 -1.39
N PRO A 22 8.73 -16.07 -1.96
CA PRO A 22 9.48 -15.12 -1.18
C PRO A 22 8.61 -14.43 -0.12
N ARG A 23 9.21 -14.09 1.02
CA ARG A 23 8.58 -13.29 2.07
C ARG A 23 9.27 -11.95 2.16
N MET A 24 8.51 -10.88 2.10
CA MET A 24 8.98 -9.50 2.16
C MET A 24 8.31 -8.81 3.33
N PRO A 25 9.06 -8.29 4.30
CA PRO A 25 8.49 -7.44 5.34
C PRO A 25 7.78 -6.21 4.76
N TYR A 26 6.68 -5.79 5.38
CA TYR A 26 5.92 -4.60 4.97
C TYR A 26 6.81 -3.37 4.81
N HIS A 27 7.71 -3.13 5.76
CA HIS A 27 8.61 -1.98 5.71
C HIS A 27 9.54 -2.04 4.48
N GLU A 28 10.05 -3.23 4.13
CA GLU A 28 10.86 -3.42 2.92
C GLU A 28 10.03 -3.16 1.65
N ALA A 29 8.79 -3.65 1.60
CA ALA A 29 7.91 -3.41 0.46
C ALA A 29 7.64 -1.91 0.26
N MET A 30 7.36 -1.19 1.35
CA MET A 30 7.17 0.25 1.33
C MET A 30 8.46 1.01 0.97
N ASP A 31 9.60 0.62 1.54
CA ASP A 31 10.87 1.31 1.29
C ASP A 31 11.34 1.18 -0.15
N ARG A 32 11.23 -0.02 -0.74
CA ARG A 32 11.74 -0.30 -2.09
C ARG A 32 10.74 -0.01 -3.20
N PHE A 33 9.45 -0.19 -2.93
CA PHE A 33 8.42 -0.13 -3.98
C PHE A 33 7.35 0.93 -3.73
N GLY A 34 7.30 1.48 -2.51
CA GLY A 34 6.34 2.51 -2.11
C GLY A 34 4.90 2.01 -1.95
N VAL A 35 4.71 0.69 -1.83
CA VAL A 35 3.40 0.05 -1.73
C VAL A 35 3.52 -1.32 -1.06
N ASP A 36 2.48 -1.73 -0.33
CA ASP A 36 2.36 -3.02 0.33
C ASP A 36 2.07 -4.23 -0.60
N LYS A 37 1.84 -3.98 -1.87
CA LYS A 37 1.59 -4.97 -2.93
C LYS A 37 2.47 -4.69 -4.16
N PRO A 38 3.79 -4.91 -4.04
CA PRO A 38 4.73 -4.52 -5.08
C PRO A 38 4.61 -5.38 -6.35
N ASP A 39 4.74 -4.73 -7.51
CA ASP A 39 5.06 -5.42 -8.74
C ASP A 39 6.58 -5.53 -8.86
N THR A 40 7.09 -6.74 -8.73
CA THR A 40 8.53 -7.04 -8.74
C THR A 40 9.04 -7.51 -10.12
N ARG A 41 8.20 -7.44 -11.16
CA ARG A 41 8.61 -7.83 -12.54
C ARG A 41 9.53 -6.84 -13.21
N PHE A 42 9.67 -5.64 -12.64
CA PHE A 42 10.57 -4.61 -13.15
C PHE A 42 11.29 -3.91 -12.00
N ALA A 43 12.47 -3.39 -12.28
CA ALA A 43 13.24 -2.55 -11.38
C ALA A 43 12.52 -1.22 -11.09
N LEU A 44 13.19 -0.11 -10.95
CA LEU A 44 12.69 1.19 -10.51
C LEU A 44 12.41 1.21 -9.01
N GLU A 45 13.36 0.71 -8.23
CA GLU A 45 13.24 0.75 -6.77
C GLU A 45 13.48 2.16 -6.22
N LEU A 46 12.77 2.50 -5.16
CA LEU A 46 12.96 3.70 -4.38
C LEU A 46 14.26 3.57 -3.57
N VAL A 47 14.98 4.68 -3.42
CA VAL A 47 16.20 4.73 -2.59
C VAL A 47 16.04 5.85 -1.57
N ASP A 48 16.36 5.56 -0.31
CA ASP A 48 16.31 6.53 0.77
C ASP A 48 17.58 7.37 0.83
N PHE A 49 17.45 8.69 0.85
CA PHE A 49 18.50 9.69 0.95
C PHE A 49 18.32 10.62 2.15
N THR A 50 17.53 10.20 3.14
CA THR A 50 17.21 11.03 4.31
C THR A 50 18.49 11.49 5.00
N GLU A 51 19.42 10.56 5.28
CA GLU A 51 20.69 10.90 5.92
C GLU A 51 21.56 11.87 5.07
N THR A 52 21.59 11.64 3.75
CA THR A 52 22.34 12.46 2.79
C THR A 52 21.90 13.92 2.83
N PHE A 53 20.60 14.18 2.99
CA PHE A 53 20.04 15.53 2.91
C PHE A 53 19.83 16.22 4.25
N LYS A 54 20.21 15.64 5.38
CA LYS A 54 20.08 16.28 6.72
C LYS A 54 20.76 17.63 6.82
N THR A 55 21.91 17.79 6.16
CA THR A 55 22.72 19.01 6.17
C THR A 55 22.70 19.77 4.85
N SER A 56 21.77 19.42 3.95
CA SER A 56 21.68 19.99 2.62
C SER A 56 21.37 21.50 2.62
N SER A 57 21.92 22.23 1.67
CA SER A 57 21.53 23.61 1.39
C SER A 57 20.13 23.73 0.80
N PHE A 58 19.55 22.65 0.31
CA PHE A 58 18.17 22.62 -0.16
C PHE A 58 17.21 22.49 1.02
N LYS A 59 16.77 23.61 1.54
CA LYS A 59 16.00 23.73 2.80
C LYS A 59 14.79 22.81 2.90
N VAL A 60 14.12 22.53 1.77
CA VAL A 60 12.93 21.63 1.77
C VAL A 60 13.34 20.21 2.15
N PHE A 61 14.41 19.70 1.55
CA PHE A 61 14.89 18.33 1.86
C PHE A 61 15.50 18.29 3.26
N ALA A 62 16.32 19.26 3.63
CA ALA A 62 16.94 19.31 4.95
C ALA A 62 15.87 19.36 6.06
N ALA A 63 14.87 20.23 5.94
CA ALA A 63 13.80 20.35 6.93
C ALA A 63 12.99 19.02 7.08
N THR A 64 12.73 18.34 5.97
CA THR A 64 12.07 17.04 6.01
C THR A 64 12.96 15.97 6.62
N ALA A 65 14.24 15.92 6.24
CA ALA A 65 15.18 14.91 6.69
C ALA A 65 15.47 14.95 8.21
N ILE A 66 15.30 16.10 8.85
CA ILE A 66 15.48 16.25 10.30
C ILE A 66 14.17 16.12 11.09
N SER A 67 13.01 16.05 10.42
CA SER A 67 11.73 15.84 11.11
C SER A 67 11.57 14.39 11.58
N GLU A 68 10.84 14.18 12.67
CA GLU A 68 10.72 12.89 13.36
C GLU A 68 10.35 11.70 12.46
N ASN A 69 9.42 11.90 11.54
CA ASN A 69 8.98 10.85 10.61
C ASN A 69 9.25 11.22 9.13
N GLY A 70 10.13 12.18 8.91
CA GLY A 70 10.42 12.66 7.57
C GLY A 70 11.36 11.74 6.79
N ALA A 71 11.11 11.61 5.51
CA ALA A 71 11.99 10.89 4.59
C ALA A 71 12.19 11.68 3.31
N VAL A 72 13.41 11.61 2.78
CA VAL A 72 13.75 12.10 1.45
C VAL A 72 14.13 10.89 0.60
N LYS A 73 13.23 10.52 -0.29
CA LYS A 73 13.42 9.36 -1.18
C LYS A 73 13.55 9.79 -2.62
N ALA A 74 14.24 8.98 -3.40
CA ALA A 74 14.43 9.18 -4.83
C ALA A 74 14.12 7.92 -5.63
N LEU A 75 13.72 8.12 -6.88
CA LEU A 75 13.46 7.09 -7.87
C LEU A 75 14.14 7.48 -9.18
N ASN A 76 15.00 6.62 -9.71
CA ASN A 76 15.61 6.81 -11.04
C ASN A 76 14.78 6.08 -12.11
N ALA A 77 14.06 6.81 -12.94
CA ALA A 77 13.39 6.28 -14.13
C ALA A 77 14.39 6.32 -15.32
N LYS A 78 15.16 5.24 -15.46
CA LYS A 78 16.23 5.11 -16.45
C LYS A 78 15.71 5.26 -17.87
N GLY A 79 16.35 6.16 -18.62
CA GLY A 79 16.03 6.41 -20.02
C GLY A 79 14.74 7.23 -20.26
N LEU A 80 14.09 7.81 -19.23
CA LEU A 80 12.83 8.55 -19.36
C LEU A 80 13.00 10.09 -19.40
N ALA A 81 14.21 10.63 -19.61
CA ALA A 81 14.40 12.08 -19.69
C ALA A 81 13.63 12.75 -20.85
N ASP A 82 13.27 11.98 -21.89
CA ASP A 82 12.43 12.41 -23.01
C ASP A 82 10.95 12.58 -22.66
N ILE A 83 10.58 12.46 -21.39
CA ILE A 83 9.21 12.73 -20.89
C ILE A 83 8.78 14.13 -21.27
N THR A 84 7.58 14.26 -21.82
CA THR A 84 6.99 15.54 -22.25
C THR A 84 6.54 16.38 -21.07
N GLN A 85 6.35 17.69 -21.27
CA GLN A 85 5.83 18.59 -20.24
C GLN A 85 4.40 18.19 -19.79
N GLY A 86 3.57 17.71 -20.72
CA GLY A 86 2.23 17.24 -20.38
C GLY A 86 2.23 15.99 -19.50
N GLU A 87 3.11 15.03 -19.79
CA GLU A 87 3.29 13.83 -18.96
C GLU A 87 3.85 14.19 -17.58
N LEU A 88 4.83 15.12 -17.50
CA LEU A 88 5.36 15.62 -16.23
C LEU A 88 4.25 16.30 -15.39
N ALA A 89 3.44 17.14 -16.02
CA ALA A 89 2.30 17.79 -15.35
C ALA A 89 1.30 16.75 -14.81
N SER A 90 1.03 15.68 -15.57
CA SER A 90 0.16 14.58 -15.13
C SER A 90 0.75 13.85 -13.91
N LEU A 91 2.07 13.57 -13.90
CA LEU A 91 2.75 12.97 -12.76
C LEU A 91 2.72 13.90 -11.53
N GLU A 92 2.87 15.20 -11.73
CA GLU A 92 2.78 16.17 -10.64
C GLU A 92 1.38 16.24 -10.05
N GLU A 93 0.32 16.22 -10.87
CA GLU A 93 -1.07 16.16 -10.36
C GLU A 93 -1.36 14.88 -9.59
N ILE A 94 -0.82 13.75 -10.04
CA ILE A 94 -0.88 12.49 -9.28
C ILE A 94 -0.17 12.65 -7.93
N ALA A 95 1.03 13.22 -7.90
CA ALA A 95 1.73 13.45 -6.64
C ALA A 95 0.95 14.39 -5.71
N LYS A 96 0.35 15.46 -6.24
CA LYS A 96 -0.49 16.40 -5.48
C LYS A 96 -1.73 15.73 -4.91
N SER A 97 -2.38 14.85 -5.65
CA SER A 97 -3.55 14.08 -5.17
C SER A 97 -3.22 13.18 -3.97
N LEU A 98 -1.93 12.82 -3.80
CA LEU A 98 -1.40 12.08 -2.66
C LEU A 98 -0.81 12.99 -1.58
N GLY A 99 -1.06 14.29 -1.65
CA GLY A 99 -0.66 15.27 -0.64
C GLY A 99 0.74 15.87 -0.82
N ALA A 100 1.38 15.70 -1.99
CA ALA A 100 2.60 16.44 -2.31
C ALA A 100 2.29 17.90 -2.62
N ARG A 101 3.24 18.80 -2.32
CA ARG A 101 3.16 20.22 -2.75
C ARG A 101 3.58 20.41 -4.21
N GLY A 102 4.25 19.42 -4.79
CA GLY A 102 4.79 19.40 -6.14
C GLY A 102 5.66 18.16 -6.31
N LEU A 103 6.16 17.92 -7.52
CA LEU A 103 7.03 16.79 -7.82
C LEU A 103 8.42 17.31 -8.23
N ALA A 104 9.42 17.18 -7.35
CA ALA A 104 10.79 17.55 -7.66
C ALA A 104 11.42 16.48 -8.55
N TYR A 105 12.14 16.90 -9.58
CA TYR A 105 12.85 15.99 -10.48
C TYR A 105 14.14 16.60 -11.04
N ILE A 106 15.02 15.72 -11.54
CA ILE A 106 16.24 16.08 -12.25
C ILE A 106 16.31 15.26 -13.53
N LYS A 107 16.50 15.91 -14.68
CA LYS A 107 16.79 15.24 -15.96
C LYS A 107 18.29 15.21 -16.22
N ILE A 108 18.77 14.13 -16.78
CA ILE A 108 20.16 14.00 -17.22
C ILE A 108 20.18 14.06 -18.75
N GLU A 109 20.71 15.17 -19.27
CA GLU A 109 20.76 15.42 -20.72
C GLU A 109 22.10 16.05 -21.09
N LYS A 110 22.77 15.47 -22.06
CA LYS A 110 24.09 15.91 -22.58
C LYS A 110 25.18 15.98 -21.49
N GLY A 111 25.14 15.00 -20.57
CA GLY A 111 26.08 14.95 -19.45
C GLY A 111 25.80 15.93 -18.32
N GLU A 112 24.72 16.71 -18.43
CA GLU A 112 24.34 17.72 -17.43
C GLU A 112 23.11 17.35 -16.63
N TRP A 113 23.10 17.74 -15.37
CA TRP A 113 21.94 17.62 -14.46
C TRP A 113 21.05 18.86 -14.61
N LYS A 114 19.89 18.71 -15.23
CA LYS A 114 18.96 19.80 -15.52
C LYS A 114 17.80 19.84 -14.54
N SER A 115 17.85 20.77 -13.60
CA SER A 115 16.76 21.09 -12.67
C SER A 115 17.09 22.36 -11.89
N PRO A 116 16.07 23.16 -11.48
CA PRO A 116 16.26 24.30 -10.59
C PRO A 116 16.84 23.94 -9.22
N ILE A 117 16.68 22.69 -8.75
CA ILE A 117 17.16 22.27 -7.43
C ILE A 117 18.64 21.87 -7.41
N VAL A 118 19.23 21.52 -8.55
CA VAL A 118 20.62 21.05 -8.66
C VAL A 118 21.65 22.03 -8.11
N LYS A 119 21.38 23.34 -8.22
CA LYS A 119 22.27 24.40 -7.71
C LYS A 119 22.43 24.39 -6.18
N PHE A 120 21.53 23.71 -5.47
CA PHE A 120 21.58 23.59 -4.01
C PHE A 120 22.33 22.33 -3.55
N PHE A 121 22.61 21.41 -4.46
CA PHE A 121 23.24 20.13 -4.12
C PHE A 121 24.77 20.27 -4.12
N SER A 122 25.39 19.88 -3.03
CA SER A 122 26.85 19.77 -2.92
C SER A 122 27.40 18.67 -3.85
N GLU A 123 28.71 18.68 -4.07
CA GLU A 123 29.37 17.62 -4.84
C GLU A 123 29.22 16.25 -4.19
N ALA A 124 29.27 16.19 -2.86
CA ALA A 124 29.09 14.94 -2.10
C ALA A 124 27.68 14.37 -2.27
N GLU A 125 26.63 15.19 -2.17
CA GLU A 125 25.24 14.78 -2.40
C GLU A 125 25.04 14.28 -3.83
N ARG A 126 25.63 14.95 -4.83
CA ARG A 126 25.56 14.51 -6.24
C ARG A 126 26.30 13.20 -6.45
N ALA A 127 27.47 13.02 -5.84
CA ALA A 127 28.24 11.79 -5.94
C ALA A 127 27.48 10.61 -5.33
N GLU A 128 26.86 10.80 -4.18
CA GLU A 128 26.06 9.75 -3.53
C GLU A 128 24.81 9.40 -4.33
N LEU A 129 24.08 10.40 -4.87
CA LEU A 129 22.96 10.17 -5.79
C LEU A 129 23.42 9.38 -7.03
N GLN A 130 24.53 9.80 -7.63
CA GLN A 130 25.11 9.15 -8.81
C GLN A 130 25.43 7.68 -8.55
N GLN A 131 26.07 7.40 -7.42
CA GLN A 131 26.48 6.05 -7.05
C GLN A 131 25.30 5.15 -6.73
N ARG A 132 24.41 5.60 -5.86
CA ARG A 132 23.32 4.74 -5.33
C ARG A 132 22.18 4.55 -6.32
N LEU A 133 21.90 5.52 -7.17
CA LEU A 133 20.85 5.42 -8.21
C LEU A 133 21.40 4.90 -9.56
N GLY A 134 22.73 4.82 -9.72
CA GLY A 134 23.35 4.42 -10.99
C GLY A 134 22.88 5.29 -12.14
N ILE A 135 22.97 6.63 -11.94
CA ILE A 135 22.43 7.65 -12.85
C ILE A 135 23.23 7.64 -14.17
N GLY A 136 22.53 7.66 -15.30
CA GLY A 136 23.09 7.69 -16.64
C GLY A 136 22.48 8.77 -17.54
N GLU A 137 23.07 8.93 -18.72
CA GLU A 137 22.50 9.81 -19.74
C GLU A 137 21.09 9.38 -20.13
N GLY A 138 20.19 10.34 -20.25
CA GLY A 138 18.80 10.09 -20.59
C GLY A 138 17.91 9.68 -19.42
N ASP A 139 18.42 9.68 -18.18
CA ASP A 139 17.65 9.35 -16.98
C ASP A 139 16.86 10.55 -16.46
N ILE A 140 15.77 10.28 -15.74
CA ILE A 140 15.08 11.26 -14.90
C ILE A 140 14.95 10.73 -13.49
N ILE A 141 15.32 11.55 -12.51
CA ILE A 141 15.23 11.23 -11.10
C ILE A 141 14.06 12.01 -10.50
N PHE A 142 13.13 11.32 -9.88
CA PHE A 142 12.03 11.91 -9.11
C PHE A 142 12.33 11.83 -7.61
N PHE A 143 11.87 12.85 -6.85
CA PHE A 143 12.07 12.93 -5.41
C PHE A 143 10.75 13.13 -4.70
N ALA A 144 10.65 12.54 -3.50
CA ALA A 144 9.65 12.89 -2.52
C ALA A 144 10.33 13.23 -1.19
N ALA A 145 9.94 14.38 -0.62
CA ALA A 145 10.32 14.82 0.72
C ALA A 145 9.04 15.03 1.52
N ALA A 146 8.70 14.09 2.39
CA ALA A 146 7.44 14.03 3.11
C ALA A 146 7.57 13.09 4.33
N PRO A 147 6.57 12.99 5.23
CA PRO A 147 6.48 11.87 6.15
C PRO A 147 6.66 10.54 5.40
N TRP A 148 7.38 9.59 6.01
CA TRP A 148 7.87 8.37 5.36
C TRP A 148 6.79 7.63 4.55
N GLU A 149 5.64 7.33 5.15
CA GLU A 149 4.55 6.62 4.47
C GLU A 149 4.05 7.38 3.23
N ARG A 150 3.89 8.70 3.37
CA ARG A 150 3.45 9.57 2.27
C ARG A 150 4.49 9.65 1.17
N GLY A 151 5.77 9.79 1.52
CA GLY A 151 6.89 9.80 0.58
C GLY A 151 6.96 8.50 -0.23
N CYS A 152 6.80 7.36 0.45
CA CYS A 152 6.69 6.05 -0.16
C CYS A 152 5.49 5.97 -1.12
N ALA A 153 4.29 6.33 -0.68
CA ALA A 153 3.08 6.28 -1.49
C ALA A 153 3.17 7.15 -2.75
N ILE A 154 3.72 8.37 -2.64
CA ILE A 154 3.94 9.27 -3.78
C ILE A 154 4.85 8.61 -4.80
N LEU A 155 6.06 8.21 -4.39
CA LEU A 155 7.03 7.63 -5.33
C LEU A 155 6.61 6.24 -5.81
N GLY A 156 5.92 5.45 -5.01
CA GLY A 156 5.34 4.18 -5.42
C GLY A 156 4.34 4.36 -6.58
N ARG A 157 3.51 5.39 -6.52
CA ARG A 157 2.60 5.71 -7.63
C ARG A 157 3.37 6.23 -8.84
N ILE A 158 4.33 7.15 -8.67
CA ILE A 158 5.18 7.65 -9.76
C ILE A 158 5.97 6.51 -10.41
N ARG A 159 6.43 5.53 -9.63
CA ARG A 159 7.10 4.31 -10.12
C ARG A 159 6.25 3.56 -11.15
N LEU A 160 4.98 3.33 -10.84
CA LEU A 160 4.06 2.62 -11.73
C LEU A 160 3.78 3.40 -13.01
N GLU A 161 3.56 4.70 -12.90
CA GLU A 161 3.35 5.57 -14.06
C GLU A 161 4.60 5.66 -14.95
N ALA A 162 5.78 5.82 -14.34
CA ALA A 162 7.06 5.83 -15.06
C ALA A 162 7.29 4.50 -15.80
N ALA A 163 6.98 3.37 -15.16
CA ALA A 163 7.06 2.06 -15.81
C ALA A 163 6.13 1.96 -17.03
N GLN A 164 4.89 2.43 -16.93
CA GLN A 164 3.97 2.47 -18.07
C GLN A 164 4.47 3.35 -19.22
N LEU A 165 5.03 4.52 -18.88
CA LEU A 165 5.63 5.40 -19.89
C LEU A 165 6.83 4.75 -20.57
N LEU A 166 7.67 4.03 -19.84
CA LEU A 166 8.81 3.28 -20.40
C LEU A 166 8.34 2.13 -21.28
N VAL A 167 7.31 1.39 -20.88
CA VAL A 167 6.71 0.33 -21.71
C VAL A 167 6.14 0.92 -23.01
N LYS A 168 5.39 2.02 -22.93
CA LYS A 168 4.84 2.72 -24.11
C LYS A 168 5.94 3.17 -25.08
N ARG A 169 7.14 3.47 -24.60
CA ARG A 169 8.31 3.87 -25.41
C ARG A 169 9.17 2.70 -25.87
N GLY A 170 8.82 1.46 -25.52
CA GLY A 170 9.61 0.27 -25.82
C GLY A 170 10.94 0.21 -25.06
N LYS A 171 11.09 0.99 -23.97
CA LYS A 171 12.31 1.04 -23.13
C LYS A 171 12.25 0.08 -21.92
N LEU A 172 11.09 -0.45 -21.63
CA LEU A 172 10.85 -1.47 -20.60
C LEU A 172 9.94 -2.55 -21.18
N THR A 173 10.28 -3.80 -20.96
CA THR A 173 9.43 -4.95 -21.27
C THR A 173 9.05 -5.63 -19.98
N ILE A 174 7.74 -5.81 -19.75
CA ILE A 174 7.20 -6.59 -18.64
C ILE A 174 6.57 -7.84 -19.24
N PRO A 175 7.17 -9.03 -19.05
CA PRO A 175 6.64 -10.26 -19.63
C PRO A 175 5.22 -10.56 -19.08
N ALA A 176 4.30 -10.89 -19.97
CA ALA A 176 2.91 -11.18 -19.61
C ALA A 176 2.76 -12.53 -18.86
N ASP A 177 3.68 -13.44 -19.09
CA ASP A 177 3.74 -14.79 -18.53
C ASP A 177 4.65 -14.90 -17.29
N GLN A 178 5.10 -13.78 -16.75
CA GLN A 178 5.90 -13.73 -15.52
C GLN A 178 4.98 -13.57 -14.30
N TRP A 179 5.03 -14.55 -13.41
CA TRP A 179 4.18 -14.65 -12.21
C TRP A 179 5.03 -14.56 -10.95
N ASN A 180 5.27 -13.34 -10.47
CA ASN A 180 6.08 -13.07 -9.29
C ASN A 180 5.20 -13.04 -8.03
N PHE A 181 4.93 -14.23 -7.49
CA PHE A 181 4.26 -14.36 -6.20
C PHE A 181 5.20 -14.00 -5.06
N LEU A 182 4.67 -13.33 -4.07
CA LEU A 182 5.34 -13.11 -2.79
C LEU A 182 4.32 -12.97 -1.65
N TRP A 183 4.79 -13.22 -0.43
CA TRP A 183 4.09 -12.84 0.78
C TRP A 183 4.60 -11.50 1.27
N VAL A 184 3.70 -10.58 1.59
CA VAL A 184 4.04 -9.42 2.41
C VAL A 184 3.61 -9.73 3.84
N VAL A 185 4.53 -9.53 4.77
CA VAL A 185 4.40 -9.92 6.18
C VAL A 185 4.85 -8.78 7.11
N ASP A 186 4.74 -8.96 8.42
CA ASP A 186 5.22 -8.00 9.42
C ASP A 186 4.61 -6.59 9.24
N PHE A 187 3.32 -6.53 8.94
CA PHE A 187 2.59 -5.27 8.90
C PHE A 187 2.56 -4.60 10.27
N PRO A 188 2.51 -3.27 10.36
CA PRO A 188 2.23 -2.60 11.62
C PRO A 188 0.87 -3.04 12.15
N LEU A 189 0.80 -3.37 13.45
CA LEU A 189 -0.47 -3.75 14.09
C LEU A 189 -1.40 -2.55 14.24
N MET A 190 -0.81 -1.38 14.59
CA MET A 190 -1.51 -0.14 14.87
C MET A 190 -0.94 1.00 14.03
N SER A 191 -1.80 1.92 13.63
CA SER A 191 -1.45 3.22 13.08
C SER A 191 -1.94 4.33 14.00
N TYR A 192 -1.24 5.46 14.05
CA TYR A 192 -1.72 6.62 14.80
C TYR A 192 -2.56 7.51 13.88
N ASP A 193 -3.80 7.76 14.29
CA ASP A 193 -4.73 8.63 13.59
C ASP A 193 -4.66 10.03 14.24
N GLU A 194 -4.03 10.97 13.53
CA GLU A 194 -3.85 12.36 14.02
C GLU A 194 -5.19 13.09 14.18
N GLU A 195 -6.19 12.80 13.33
CA GLU A 195 -7.50 13.44 13.39
C GLU A 195 -8.28 13.00 14.63
N ARG A 196 -8.17 11.73 15.00
CA ARG A 196 -8.79 11.16 16.19
C ARG A 196 -7.95 11.35 17.45
N GLY A 197 -6.66 11.65 17.31
CA GLY A 197 -5.73 11.75 18.42
C GLY A 197 -5.51 10.43 19.14
N GLY A 198 -5.49 9.31 18.42
CA GLY A 198 -5.40 7.97 19.01
C GLY A 198 -4.96 6.89 18.03
N TYR A 199 -4.80 5.67 18.56
CA TYR A 199 -4.46 4.52 17.72
C TYR A 199 -5.68 3.94 17.01
N ALA A 200 -5.46 3.47 15.80
CA ALA A 200 -6.39 2.65 15.02
C ALA A 200 -5.70 1.34 14.63
N ALA A 201 -6.44 0.25 14.54
CA ALA A 201 -5.92 -0.98 14.00
C ALA A 201 -5.66 -0.82 12.49
N THR A 202 -4.48 -1.19 12.02
CA THR A 202 -4.10 -1.04 10.60
C THR A 202 -5.04 -1.81 9.68
N HIS A 203 -5.43 -3.02 10.05
CA HIS A 203 -6.42 -3.82 9.31
C HIS A 203 -7.68 -4.04 10.15
N HIS A 204 -7.56 -4.76 11.25
CA HIS A 204 -8.66 -4.96 12.22
C HIS A 204 -8.09 -5.37 13.60
N PRO A 205 -8.84 -5.11 14.68
CA PRO A 205 -8.35 -5.26 16.05
C PRO A 205 -8.27 -6.71 16.56
N PHE A 206 -8.56 -7.69 15.73
CA PHE A 206 -8.49 -9.11 16.07
C PHE A 206 -7.17 -9.77 15.68
N THR A 207 -6.29 -9.05 14.97
CA THR A 207 -4.96 -9.55 14.60
C THR A 207 -4.07 -9.66 15.82
N SER A 208 -3.40 -10.82 15.97
CA SER A 208 -2.43 -11.03 17.04
C SER A 208 -1.17 -10.22 16.80
N PRO A 209 -0.60 -9.57 17.82
CA PRO A 209 0.74 -9.01 17.73
C PRO A 209 1.77 -10.12 17.50
N ALA A 210 2.91 -9.78 16.93
CA ALA A 210 4.08 -10.65 16.95
C ALA A 210 4.45 -10.94 18.40
N PRO A 211 4.73 -12.19 18.79
CA PRO A 211 4.98 -12.56 20.20
C PRO A 211 6.11 -11.75 20.85
N GLU A 212 7.16 -11.47 20.09
CA GLU A 212 8.31 -10.69 20.52
C GLU A 212 8.02 -9.21 20.75
N ASP A 213 6.99 -8.67 20.09
CA ASP A 213 6.60 -7.27 20.17
C ASP A 213 5.44 -7.02 21.14
N ALA A 214 4.82 -8.06 21.69
CA ALA A 214 3.58 -7.94 22.49
C ALA A 214 3.72 -7.01 23.70
N ALA A 215 4.90 -6.93 24.29
CA ALA A 215 5.19 -6.03 25.42
C ALA A 215 5.18 -4.54 25.00
N LEU A 216 5.43 -4.22 23.73
CA LEU A 216 5.43 -2.86 23.21
C LEU A 216 4.03 -2.26 23.13
N LEU A 217 2.97 -3.07 23.23
CA LEU A 217 1.59 -2.56 23.28
C LEU A 217 1.37 -1.55 24.42
N ASP A 218 2.16 -1.62 25.49
CA ASP A 218 2.07 -0.71 26.63
C ASP A 218 2.87 0.59 26.46
N SER A 219 3.95 0.54 25.70
CA SER A 219 4.93 1.64 25.62
C SER A 219 4.95 2.31 24.25
N ASP A 220 4.88 1.52 23.18
CA ASP A 220 4.92 2.00 21.80
C ASP A 220 4.07 1.10 20.87
N PRO A 221 2.74 1.23 20.90
CA PRO A 221 1.85 0.44 20.04
C PRO A 221 2.14 0.56 18.54
N LYS A 222 2.77 1.65 18.11
CA LYS A 222 3.13 1.90 16.72
C LYS A 222 4.26 0.99 16.23
N ALA A 223 5.16 0.61 17.12
CA ALA A 223 6.28 -0.29 16.81
C ALA A 223 5.88 -1.77 16.78
N VAL A 224 4.66 -2.11 17.20
CA VAL A 224 4.19 -3.50 17.26
C VAL A 224 3.87 -4.01 15.86
N ARG A 225 4.52 -5.11 15.46
CA ARG A 225 4.17 -5.85 14.24
C ARG A 225 2.97 -6.75 14.50
N GLY A 226 2.06 -6.81 13.54
CA GLY A 226 0.94 -7.75 13.52
C GLY A 226 1.32 -9.04 12.79
N GLN A 227 0.80 -10.17 13.26
CA GLN A 227 0.88 -11.44 12.54
C GLN A 227 -0.09 -11.45 11.35
N HIS A 228 0.07 -10.46 10.49
CA HIS A 228 -0.69 -10.23 9.27
C HIS A 228 0.13 -10.71 8.07
N TYR A 229 -0.53 -11.17 7.03
CA TYR A 229 0.11 -11.65 5.80
C TYR A 229 -0.81 -11.49 4.61
N ASP A 230 -0.24 -10.95 3.52
CA ASP A 230 -0.92 -10.84 2.23
C ASP A 230 -0.12 -11.60 1.18
N VAL A 231 -0.83 -12.35 0.33
CA VAL A 231 -0.23 -12.91 -0.89
C VAL A 231 -0.44 -11.93 -2.04
N VAL A 232 0.67 -11.54 -2.62
CA VAL A 232 0.74 -10.54 -3.69
C VAL A 232 1.23 -11.21 -4.97
N LEU A 233 0.64 -10.84 -6.09
CA LEU A 233 1.06 -11.22 -7.42
C LEU A 233 1.08 -10.00 -8.34
N ASN A 234 2.27 -9.66 -8.86
CA ASN A 234 2.42 -8.66 -9.91
C ASN A 234 1.74 -7.31 -9.60
N GLY A 235 1.85 -6.83 -8.37
CA GLY A 235 1.25 -5.57 -7.95
C GLY A 235 -0.20 -5.66 -7.47
N MET A 236 -0.76 -6.87 -7.40
CA MET A 236 -2.13 -7.11 -6.94
C MET A 236 -2.13 -8.01 -5.70
N GLU A 237 -2.81 -7.59 -4.65
CA GLU A 237 -3.14 -8.42 -3.50
C GLU A 237 -4.19 -9.45 -3.92
N LEU A 238 -3.84 -10.73 -3.89
CA LEU A 238 -4.74 -11.83 -4.21
C LEU A 238 -5.53 -12.32 -3.01
N GLY A 239 -4.99 -12.15 -1.83
CA GLY A 239 -5.64 -12.55 -0.60
C GLY A 239 -4.82 -12.14 0.60
N GLY A 240 -5.51 -11.98 1.70
CA GLY A 240 -4.89 -11.58 2.96
C GLY A 240 -5.55 -12.24 4.16
N GLY A 241 -4.81 -12.26 5.26
CA GLY A 241 -5.25 -12.85 6.49
C GLY A 241 -4.35 -12.55 7.67
N SER A 242 -4.67 -13.13 8.81
CA SER A 242 -3.83 -12.99 9.99
C SER A 242 -3.99 -14.14 10.96
N ILE A 243 -3.01 -14.30 11.84
CA ILE A 243 -3.19 -15.05 13.08
C ILE A 243 -4.01 -14.17 14.02
N ARG A 244 -5.01 -14.77 14.66
CA ARG A 244 -5.98 -14.06 15.49
C ARG A 244 -5.58 -14.07 16.96
N ILE A 245 -5.96 -13.02 17.68
CA ILE A 245 -5.95 -13.06 19.14
C ILE A 245 -6.99 -14.09 19.58
N HIS A 246 -6.59 -15.00 20.45
CA HIS A 246 -7.46 -16.03 21.04
C HIS A 246 -7.51 -15.96 22.56
N GLN A 247 -6.71 -15.06 23.17
CA GLN A 247 -6.63 -14.83 24.60
C GLN A 247 -7.52 -13.65 24.97
N PRO A 248 -8.51 -13.82 25.86
CA PRO A 248 -9.48 -12.77 26.20
C PRO A 248 -8.85 -11.53 26.81
N GLU A 249 -7.78 -11.70 27.64
CA GLU A 249 -7.07 -10.59 28.28
C GLU A 249 -6.35 -9.73 27.27
N LEU A 250 -5.66 -10.35 26.32
CA LEU A 250 -4.95 -9.64 25.26
C LEU A 250 -5.93 -8.90 24.34
N GLN A 251 -7.04 -9.56 23.98
CA GLN A 251 -8.08 -8.92 23.13
C GLN A 251 -8.71 -7.73 23.85
N LYS A 252 -9.00 -7.86 25.12
CA LYS A 252 -9.54 -6.78 25.96
C LYS A 252 -8.55 -5.61 26.03
N LYS A 253 -7.26 -5.89 26.26
CA LYS A 253 -6.19 -4.89 26.28
C LYS A 253 -6.13 -4.10 24.96
N VAL A 254 -6.17 -4.79 23.80
CA VAL A 254 -6.19 -4.13 22.50
C VAL A 254 -7.39 -3.19 22.37
N PHE A 255 -8.59 -3.62 22.77
CA PHE A 255 -9.78 -2.77 22.68
C PHE A 255 -9.74 -1.59 23.64
N GLU A 256 -9.55 -1.83 24.94
CA GLU A 256 -9.74 -0.83 25.98
C GLU A 256 -8.50 0.03 26.19
N ASP A 257 -7.30 -0.58 26.26
CA ASP A 257 -6.07 0.13 26.61
C ASP A 257 -5.38 0.77 25.41
N VAL A 258 -5.38 0.10 24.24
CA VAL A 258 -4.71 0.62 23.04
C VAL A 258 -5.66 1.47 22.20
N LEU A 259 -6.82 0.91 21.82
CA LEU A 259 -7.80 1.58 20.95
C LEU A 259 -8.74 2.51 21.71
N LYS A 260 -8.69 2.53 23.05
CA LYS A 260 -9.52 3.38 23.93
C LYS A 260 -11.02 3.25 23.68
N ILE A 261 -11.48 2.05 23.31
CA ILE A 261 -12.92 1.78 23.17
C ILE A 261 -13.51 1.64 24.57
N PRO A 262 -14.60 2.38 24.89
CA PRO A 262 -15.25 2.30 26.19
C PRO A 262 -15.71 0.87 26.54
N ALA A 263 -15.53 0.47 27.80
CA ALA A 263 -15.79 -0.91 28.24
C ALA A 263 -17.25 -1.37 28.02
N ASP A 264 -18.21 -0.47 28.14
CA ASP A 264 -19.62 -0.74 27.85
C ASP A 264 -19.87 -1.01 26.35
N VAL A 265 -19.14 -0.31 25.49
CA VAL A 265 -19.17 -0.54 24.03
C VAL A 265 -18.50 -1.86 23.70
N VAL A 266 -17.36 -2.18 24.33
CA VAL A 266 -16.69 -3.49 24.17
C VAL A 266 -17.64 -4.62 24.60
N GLU A 267 -18.27 -4.51 25.76
CA GLU A 267 -19.21 -5.53 26.25
C GLU A 267 -20.41 -5.69 25.32
N SER A 268 -21.01 -4.58 24.85
CA SER A 268 -22.18 -4.64 23.99
C SER A 268 -21.92 -5.22 22.60
N ARG A 269 -20.73 -4.94 22.02
CA ARG A 269 -20.39 -5.35 20.66
C ARG A 269 -19.62 -6.66 20.59
N PHE A 270 -18.71 -6.90 21.54
CA PHE A 270 -17.74 -7.99 21.51
C PHE A 270 -17.78 -8.89 22.75
N GLY A 271 -18.64 -8.57 23.74
CA GLY A 271 -18.73 -9.33 25.00
C GLY A 271 -19.02 -10.82 24.79
N TYR A 272 -19.85 -11.17 23.80
CA TYR A 272 -20.12 -12.56 23.44
C TYR A 272 -18.85 -13.31 23.01
N MET A 273 -17.97 -12.66 22.22
CA MET A 273 -16.71 -13.24 21.75
C MET A 273 -15.71 -13.39 22.90
N LEU A 274 -15.55 -12.36 23.73
CA LEU A 274 -14.65 -12.40 24.88
C LEU A 274 -15.08 -13.48 25.88
N ARG A 275 -16.38 -13.67 26.08
CA ARG A 275 -16.91 -14.78 26.89
C ARG A 275 -16.61 -16.13 26.26
N ALA A 276 -16.77 -16.27 24.94
CA ALA A 276 -16.45 -17.52 24.24
C ALA A 276 -14.98 -17.89 24.37
N PHE A 277 -14.08 -16.91 24.30
CA PHE A 277 -12.62 -17.17 24.46
C PHE A 277 -12.25 -17.78 25.82
N ARG A 278 -13.01 -17.47 26.88
CA ARG A 278 -12.80 -18.06 28.22
C ARG A 278 -13.03 -19.58 28.28
N TYR A 279 -13.71 -20.15 27.28
CA TYR A 279 -13.87 -21.60 27.17
C TYR A 279 -12.71 -22.30 26.47
N GLY A 280 -11.63 -21.57 26.14
CA GLY A 280 -10.42 -22.13 25.56
C GLY A 280 -10.41 -22.12 24.03
N ALA A 281 -10.53 -20.94 23.43
CA ALA A 281 -10.33 -20.81 22.00
C ALA A 281 -8.89 -21.24 21.61
N PRO A 282 -8.72 -22.15 20.61
CA PRO A 282 -7.39 -22.53 20.17
C PRO A 282 -6.72 -21.38 19.40
N PRO A 283 -5.39 -21.41 19.28
CA PRO A 283 -4.70 -20.58 18.29
C PRO A 283 -5.31 -20.82 16.90
N HIS A 284 -5.67 -19.75 16.22
CA HIS A 284 -6.32 -19.82 14.92
C HIS A 284 -5.94 -18.63 14.04
N GLY A 285 -6.14 -18.79 12.77
CA GLY A 285 -5.94 -17.78 11.75
C GLY A 285 -6.67 -18.17 10.48
N GLY A 286 -6.58 -17.33 9.48
CA GLY A 286 -7.22 -17.61 8.21
C GLY A 286 -6.75 -16.66 7.11
N ILE A 287 -7.15 -16.98 5.90
CA ILE A 287 -6.89 -16.16 4.71
C ILE A 287 -8.15 -16.15 3.85
N ALA A 288 -8.43 -15.00 3.25
CA ALA A 288 -9.46 -14.87 2.22
C ALA A 288 -8.81 -14.50 0.88
N PHE A 289 -9.23 -15.16 -0.19
CA PHE A 289 -8.75 -14.89 -1.54
C PHE A 289 -9.80 -14.10 -2.32
N GLY A 290 -9.33 -13.10 -3.08
CA GLY A 290 -10.14 -12.41 -4.07
C GLY A 290 -10.30 -13.26 -5.33
N LEU A 291 -11.36 -14.08 -5.40
CA LEU A 291 -11.59 -14.97 -6.54
C LEU A 291 -11.63 -14.21 -7.87
N ASP A 292 -12.35 -13.09 -7.92
CA ASP A 292 -12.45 -12.28 -9.14
C ASP A 292 -11.09 -11.71 -9.57
N ARG A 293 -10.25 -11.31 -8.61
CA ARG A 293 -8.88 -10.84 -8.90
C ARG A 293 -8.03 -11.97 -9.48
N MET A 294 -8.14 -13.15 -8.91
CA MET A 294 -7.42 -14.34 -9.40
C MET A 294 -7.87 -14.70 -10.82
N VAL A 295 -9.16 -14.74 -11.06
CA VAL A 295 -9.72 -15.03 -12.41
C VAL A 295 -9.32 -13.94 -13.40
N ALA A 296 -9.34 -12.66 -13.04
CA ALA A 296 -8.90 -11.58 -13.91
C ALA A 296 -7.44 -11.77 -14.36
N LEU A 297 -6.56 -12.10 -13.43
CA LEU A 297 -5.14 -12.38 -13.75
C LEU A 297 -4.98 -13.61 -14.65
N LEU A 298 -5.68 -14.69 -14.37
CA LEU A 298 -5.67 -15.91 -15.20
C LEU A 298 -6.19 -15.66 -16.63
N CYS A 299 -7.15 -14.73 -16.78
CA CYS A 299 -7.68 -14.29 -18.08
C CYS A 299 -6.83 -13.21 -18.76
N GLY A 300 -5.77 -12.72 -18.12
CA GLY A 300 -4.90 -11.66 -18.66
C GLY A 300 -5.59 -10.29 -18.76
N THR A 301 -6.64 -10.04 -17.96
CA THR A 301 -7.33 -8.74 -17.90
C THR A 301 -6.92 -7.95 -16.65
N THR A 302 -7.01 -6.61 -16.73
CA THR A 302 -6.70 -5.70 -15.63
C THR A 302 -7.93 -5.28 -14.83
N SER A 303 -9.12 -5.66 -15.30
CA SER A 303 -10.40 -5.27 -14.70
C SER A 303 -11.19 -6.49 -14.25
N ILE A 304 -11.56 -6.55 -12.96
CA ILE A 304 -12.46 -7.58 -12.45
C ILE A 304 -13.86 -7.51 -13.09
N ARG A 305 -14.24 -6.39 -13.71
CA ARG A 305 -15.52 -6.24 -14.42
C ARG A 305 -15.62 -7.16 -15.64
N ASP A 306 -14.48 -7.55 -16.20
CA ASP A 306 -14.43 -8.41 -17.38
C ASP A 306 -14.70 -9.88 -17.04
N VAL A 307 -14.63 -10.23 -15.75
CA VAL A 307 -14.78 -11.61 -15.25
C VAL A 307 -15.95 -11.78 -14.29
N ILE A 308 -16.61 -10.70 -13.87
CA ILE A 308 -17.81 -10.74 -13.03
C ILE A 308 -19.05 -10.78 -13.94
N ALA A 309 -19.92 -11.76 -13.69
CA ALA A 309 -21.24 -11.77 -14.30
C ALA A 309 -22.06 -10.60 -13.75
N PHE A 310 -22.61 -9.70 -14.44
CA PHE A 310 -23.42 -8.56 -13.99
C PHE A 310 -22.66 -7.50 -13.16
N PRO A 311 -21.57 -6.90 -13.70
CA PRO A 311 -20.84 -5.88 -12.98
C PRO A 311 -21.68 -4.60 -12.80
N LYS A 312 -21.59 -3.98 -11.63
CA LYS A 312 -22.28 -2.71 -11.34
C LYS A 312 -21.60 -1.54 -12.06
N THR A 313 -22.39 -0.51 -12.36
CA THR A 313 -21.89 0.76 -12.90
C THR A 313 -21.05 1.52 -11.86
N GLN A 314 -20.37 2.60 -12.26
CA GLN A 314 -19.64 3.49 -11.35
C GLN A 314 -20.55 4.11 -10.26
N LYS A 315 -21.86 4.25 -10.54
CA LYS A 315 -22.88 4.72 -9.58
C LYS A 315 -23.48 3.59 -8.75
N ALA A 316 -22.81 2.42 -8.68
CA ALA A 316 -23.27 1.22 -7.98
C ALA A 316 -24.64 0.69 -8.45
N GLN A 317 -25.04 0.98 -9.68
CA GLN A 317 -26.29 0.46 -10.24
C GLN A 317 -26.07 -0.92 -10.85
N ASP A 318 -26.95 -1.84 -10.54
CA ASP A 318 -27.09 -3.13 -11.21
C ASP A 318 -28.08 -2.99 -12.36
N LEU A 319 -27.58 -3.03 -13.58
CA LEU A 319 -28.41 -2.86 -14.78
C LEU A 319 -29.32 -4.06 -15.05
N MET A 320 -28.95 -5.25 -14.55
CA MET A 320 -29.74 -6.48 -14.74
C MET A 320 -30.95 -6.49 -13.83
N ALA A 321 -30.77 -6.12 -12.54
CA ALA A 321 -31.84 -6.09 -11.55
C ALA A 321 -32.52 -4.71 -11.45
N ALA A 322 -32.08 -3.70 -12.23
CA ALA A 322 -32.50 -2.30 -12.12
C ALA A 322 -32.42 -1.76 -10.68
N SER A 323 -31.36 -2.17 -9.95
CA SER A 323 -31.14 -1.84 -8.53
C SER A 323 -30.08 -0.74 -8.38
N PRO A 324 -30.14 0.14 -7.36
CA PRO A 324 -31.14 0.22 -6.30
C PRO A 324 -32.48 0.82 -6.78
N THR A 325 -33.56 0.37 -6.16
CA THR A 325 -34.89 0.90 -6.41
C THR A 325 -35.41 1.63 -5.16
N PRO A 326 -36.30 2.64 -5.30
CA PRO A 326 -36.93 3.27 -4.15
C PRO A 326 -37.70 2.27 -3.30
N VAL A 327 -37.63 2.43 -2.00
CA VAL A 327 -38.49 1.67 -1.05
C VAL A 327 -39.88 2.28 -1.00
N THR A 328 -40.89 1.45 -0.75
CA THR A 328 -42.26 1.93 -0.65
C THR A 328 -42.50 2.64 0.67
N PRO A 329 -43.46 3.60 0.75
CA PRO A 329 -43.83 4.22 2.01
C PRO A 329 -44.34 3.23 3.09
N LYS A 330 -44.90 2.08 2.64
CA LYS A 330 -45.29 1.02 3.57
C LYS A 330 -44.09 0.39 4.25
N GLN A 331 -43.05 0.04 3.51
CA GLN A 331 -41.80 -0.52 4.05
C GLN A 331 -41.14 0.42 5.08
N LEU A 332 -41.14 1.73 4.81
CA LEU A 332 -40.62 2.72 5.75
C LEU A 332 -41.44 2.76 7.04
N ARG A 333 -42.79 2.78 6.92
CA ARG A 333 -43.68 2.75 8.10
C ARG A 333 -43.53 1.47 8.92
N ASP A 334 -43.43 0.32 8.27
CA ASP A 334 -43.25 -0.98 8.93
C ASP A 334 -41.98 -1.03 9.80
N LEU A 335 -40.94 -0.25 9.39
CA LEU A 335 -39.68 -0.13 10.11
C LEU A 335 -39.64 1.07 11.06
N HIS A 336 -40.70 1.88 11.16
CA HIS A 336 -40.77 3.13 11.94
C HIS A 336 -39.66 4.13 11.58
N ILE A 337 -39.28 4.24 10.27
CA ILE A 337 -38.29 5.20 9.75
C ILE A 337 -38.92 6.12 8.71
N GLN A 338 -38.28 7.27 8.51
CA GLN A 338 -38.66 8.21 7.45
C GLN A 338 -37.40 8.76 6.76
N THR A 339 -37.54 9.19 5.51
CA THR A 339 -36.48 9.90 4.80
C THR A 339 -36.47 11.37 5.22
N VAL A 340 -35.27 11.88 5.51
CA VAL A 340 -35.02 13.32 5.68
C VAL A 340 -34.21 13.78 4.48
N VAL A 341 -34.79 14.65 3.67
CA VAL A 341 -34.07 15.29 2.55
C VAL A 341 -33.41 16.53 3.14
N PRO A 342 -32.07 16.69 3.05
CA PRO A 342 -31.42 17.95 3.42
C PRO A 342 -32.03 19.11 2.65
N GLU A 343 -32.32 20.22 3.31
CA GLU A 343 -32.64 21.48 2.63
C GLU A 343 -31.40 21.93 1.86
N GLU A 344 -31.52 22.28 0.57
CA GLU A 344 -30.45 22.77 -0.30
C GLU A 344 -29.93 24.14 0.14
#